data_9c4b99e85a9a379a8db2f9f37c6b870a
#
_entry.id   9c4b99e85a9a379a8db2f9f37c6b870a
#
_cell.length_a   1.000
_cell.length_b   1.000
_cell.length_c   1.000
_cell.angle_alpha   90.00
_cell.angle_beta   90.00
_cell.angle_gamma   90.00
#
_symmetry.space_group_name_H-M   'P 1'
#
loop_
_entity.id
_entity.type
_entity.pdbx_description
1 polymer ?
#
loop_
_entity_poly.entity_id
_entity_poly.type
_entity_poly.pdbx_seq_one_letter_code
_entity_poly.pdbx_strand_id
1 'polypeptide(L)'
;MQAYLILANGRILKGKSLGCQGTTVGEVVFATGMVGFEETLTDPSYYGQIITQTYPLIGNYGMNSEDKESGKIWAKGYIVREACTTPSNFRSEETLDTFLKENGIIGIEGIDTRSLTRILRESGVMNGAITTEFDPETEPEKLAALMPIIKAYAVTGAVDAVTCTEPQCFAPTAGVAEGEEPLHIALLDLGCKKNIVRCLCKRGCRVTVLPASTTLAELKALAPDGLMLSNGPGDPAENVQVIANIRDMLDTGIPAFGICLGHQLTALAAGAKTCKLKYGHRGANQPVTSPAKQRTFITSQNHGYAVMADTLPESVGQMSYFNANDGTCEGVDYLKWNCFTVQFHPEANGGPKDTEFLFDRFLNNVKAAKKEAR
;
A
#
# COMPACT_ATOMS: atom_id res chain seq x y z
N MET A 1 -3.46 9.02 -29.91
CA MET A 1 -2.16 9.73 -29.94
C MET A 1 -1.05 8.75 -29.57
N GLN A 2 0.18 8.96 -30.09
CA GLN A 2 1.35 8.15 -29.74
C GLN A 2 1.83 8.48 -28.34
N ALA A 3 2.33 7.48 -27.62
CA ALA A 3 2.98 7.62 -26.33
C ALA A 3 4.21 6.72 -26.25
N TYR A 4 5.17 7.08 -25.41
CA TYR A 4 6.42 6.36 -25.23
C TYR A 4 6.66 6.12 -23.74
N LEU A 5 7.06 4.89 -23.39
CA LEU A 5 7.62 4.55 -22.10
C LEU A 5 9.14 4.47 -22.24
N ILE A 6 9.85 5.31 -21.51
CA ILE A 6 11.31 5.43 -21.51
C ILE A 6 11.81 4.94 -20.15
N LEU A 7 12.64 3.90 -20.12
CA LEU A 7 13.21 3.33 -18.90
C LEU A 7 14.62 3.88 -18.62
N ALA A 8 15.01 3.92 -17.36
CA ALA A 8 16.33 4.40 -16.92
C ALA A 8 17.53 3.65 -17.57
N ASN A 9 17.31 2.42 -18.05
CA ASN A 9 18.32 1.64 -18.79
C ASN A 9 18.40 1.99 -20.29
N GLY A 10 17.64 3.00 -20.74
CA GLY A 10 17.62 3.46 -22.12
C GLY A 10 16.65 2.71 -23.05
N ARG A 11 15.92 1.70 -22.57
CA ARG A 11 14.88 1.05 -23.37
C ARG A 11 13.69 1.98 -23.57
N ILE A 12 13.18 2.00 -24.79
CA ILE A 12 12.00 2.75 -25.20
C ILE A 12 10.95 1.76 -25.70
N LEU A 13 9.74 1.87 -25.18
CA LEU A 13 8.60 1.08 -25.63
C LEU A 13 7.54 2.05 -26.16
N LYS A 14 7.02 1.76 -27.35
CA LYS A 14 6.04 2.56 -28.06
C LYS A 14 4.65 2.01 -27.84
N GLY A 15 3.69 2.89 -27.52
CA GLY A 15 2.29 2.56 -27.31
C GLY A 15 1.37 3.69 -27.72
N LYS A 16 0.15 3.70 -27.21
CA LYS A 16 -0.83 4.74 -27.40
C LYS A 16 -1.11 5.47 -26.09
N SER A 17 -1.41 6.75 -26.17
CA SER A 17 -1.83 7.56 -25.02
C SER A 17 -3.12 7.03 -24.42
N LEU A 18 -3.15 6.94 -23.10
CA LEU A 18 -4.28 6.64 -22.25
C LEU A 18 -4.34 7.72 -21.15
N GLY A 19 -5.52 8.18 -20.76
CA GLY A 19 -5.65 9.26 -19.79
C GLY A 19 -5.16 10.62 -20.30
N CYS A 20 -4.47 11.39 -19.45
CA CYS A 20 -3.96 12.73 -19.80
C CYS A 20 -2.75 12.69 -20.72
N GLN A 21 -2.50 13.84 -21.39
CA GLN A 21 -1.30 14.08 -22.18
C GLN A 21 -0.24 14.78 -21.32
N GLY A 22 1.03 14.64 -21.70
CA GLY A 22 2.16 15.25 -21.01
C GLY A 22 3.30 14.28 -20.78
N THR A 23 4.16 14.62 -19.83
CA THR A 23 5.29 13.77 -19.40
C THR A 23 5.23 13.57 -17.89
N THR A 24 5.33 12.31 -17.43
CA THR A 24 5.43 11.94 -16.03
C THR A 24 6.63 11.04 -15.79
N VAL A 25 7.27 11.18 -14.61
CA VAL A 25 8.42 10.38 -14.19
C VAL A 25 8.08 9.68 -12.88
N GLY A 26 8.49 8.41 -12.74
CA GLY A 26 8.24 7.61 -11.54
C GLY A 26 9.05 6.33 -11.50
N GLU A 27 9.02 5.63 -10.37
CA GLU A 27 9.54 4.27 -10.25
C GLU A 27 8.57 3.31 -10.93
N VAL A 28 9.01 2.60 -11.97
CA VAL A 28 8.17 1.65 -12.71
C VAL A 28 8.12 0.34 -11.96
N VAL A 29 6.91 -0.02 -11.55
CA VAL A 29 6.62 -1.25 -10.81
C VAL A 29 5.56 -2.07 -11.53
N PHE A 30 5.35 -3.35 -11.14
CA PHE A 30 4.30 -4.16 -11.73
C PHE A 30 3.40 -4.78 -10.67
N ALA A 31 2.11 -4.89 -10.98
CA ALA A 31 1.10 -5.55 -10.18
C ALA A 31 0.53 -6.75 -10.94
N THR A 32 0.37 -7.89 -10.26
CA THR A 32 -0.06 -9.16 -10.87
C THR A 32 -1.53 -9.50 -10.62
N GLY A 33 -2.29 -8.60 -10.00
CA GLY A 33 -3.73 -8.77 -9.78
C GLY A 33 -4.51 -8.80 -11.10
N MET A 34 -5.50 -9.70 -11.18
CA MET A 34 -6.43 -9.77 -12.32
C MET A 34 -7.64 -8.85 -12.14
N VAL A 35 -7.89 -8.42 -10.91
CA VAL A 35 -8.97 -7.53 -10.46
C VAL A 35 -8.41 -6.51 -9.48
N GLY A 36 -9.19 -5.52 -9.09
CA GLY A 36 -8.75 -4.50 -8.13
C GLY A 36 -7.89 -3.41 -8.75
N PHE A 37 -8.12 -3.06 -10.01
CA PHE A 37 -7.32 -2.03 -10.68
C PHE A 37 -7.67 -0.63 -10.20
N GLU A 38 -8.90 -0.37 -9.74
CA GLU A 38 -9.30 0.89 -9.14
C GLU A 38 -8.72 1.04 -7.74
N GLU A 39 -8.80 -0.02 -6.93
CA GLU A 39 -8.15 -0.10 -5.63
C GLU A 39 -6.64 0.12 -5.76
N THR A 40 -6.01 -0.49 -6.77
CA THR A 40 -4.57 -0.29 -7.06
C THR A 40 -4.24 1.18 -7.38
N LEU A 41 -5.03 1.84 -8.23
CA LEU A 41 -4.81 3.24 -8.61
C LEU A 41 -4.98 4.20 -7.43
N THR A 42 -5.95 3.93 -6.55
CA THR A 42 -6.28 4.78 -5.41
C THR A 42 -5.59 4.39 -4.10
N ASP A 43 -4.75 3.33 -4.10
CA ASP A 43 -3.93 2.94 -2.96
C ASP A 43 -2.76 3.93 -2.76
N PRO A 44 -2.70 4.66 -1.61
CA PRO A 44 -1.62 5.60 -1.33
C PRO A 44 -0.22 4.97 -1.36
N SER A 45 -0.11 3.65 -1.16
CA SER A 45 1.17 2.92 -1.23
C SER A 45 1.86 2.99 -2.59
N TYR A 46 1.14 3.39 -3.65
CA TYR A 46 1.72 3.63 -4.98
C TYR A 46 2.19 5.08 -5.22
N TYR A 47 2.25 5.91 -4.18
CA TYR A 47 2.77 7.27 -4.31
C TYR A 47 4.15 7.29 -4.97
N GLY A 48 4.29 8.10 -6.02
CA GLY A 48 5.55 8.24 -6.75
C GLY A 48 5.86 7.14 -7.77
N GLN A 49 4.98 6.14 -7.95
CA GLN A 49 5.23 4.98 -8.82
C GLN A 49 4.41 5.05 -10.12
N ILE A 50 4.98 4.48 -11.20
CA ILE A 50 4.27 4.18 -12.46
C ILE A 50 3.92 2.70 -12.43
N ILE A 51 2.62 2.38 -12.44
CA ILE A 51 2.12 1.02 -12.25
C ILE A 51 1.96 0.32 -13.59
N THR A 52 2.58 -0.84 -13.74
CA THR A 52 2.33 -1.76 -14.85
C THR A 52 1.35 -2.84 -14.43
N GLN A 53 0.17 -2.91 -15.04
CA GLN A 53 -0.73 -4.04 -14.85
C GLN A 53 -0.35 -5.18 -15.77
N THR A 54 -0.10 -6.34 -15.19
CA THR A 54 0.34 -7.52 -15.96
C THR A 54 -0.83 -8.25 -16.62
N TYR A 55 -2.05 -8.10 -16.09
CA TYR A 55 -3.24 -8.67 -16.70
C TYR A 55 -3.53 -8.00 -18.05
N PRO A 56 -3.87 -8.76 -19.10
CA PRO A 56 -3.91 -8.23 -20.47
C PRO A 56 -4.98 -7.16 -20.71
N LEU A 57 -6.17 -7.29 -20.11
CA LEU A 57 -7.30 -6.38 -20.31
C LEU A 57 -7.66 -5.70 -19.01
N ILE A 58 -7.53 -4.38 -18.94
CA ILE A 58 -7.82 -3.58 -17.76
C ILE A 58 -9.00 -2.64 -18.02
N GLY A 59 -9.85 -2.44 -17.01
CA GLY A 59 -11.04 -1.60 -17.11
C GLY A 59 -12.30 -2.34 -17.58
N ASN A 60 -12.26 -3.67 -17.69
CA ASN A 60 -13.35 -4.49 -18.23
C ASN A 60 -14.65 -4.47 -17.41
N TYR A 61 -14.59 -4.14 -16.11
CA TYR A 61 -15.78 -3.94 -15.28
C TYR A 61 -16.03 -2.46 -14.90
N GLY A 62 -15.30 -1.53 -15.53
CA GLY A 62 -15.43 -0.09 -15.29
C GLY A 62 -14.86 0.37 -13.96
N MET A 63 -15.01 1.67 -13.72
CA MET A 63 -14.67 2.33 -12.47
C MET A 63 -15.95 2.62 -11.70
N ASN A 64 -15.90 2.69 -10.36
CA ASN A 64 -17.03 3.01 -9.53
C ASN A 64 -16.59 3.71 -8.22
N SER A 65 -17.49 4.44 -7.59
CA SER A 65 -17.20 5.25 -6.41
C SER A 65 -16.97 4.44 -5.12
N GLU A 66 -17.41 3.16 -5.08
CA GLU A 66 -17.39 2.32 -3.87
C GLU A 66 -16.05 1.61 -3.65
N ASP A 67 -15.36 1.24 -4.74
CA ASP A 67 -14.15 0.42 -4.70
C ASP A 67 -12.88 1.24 -4.41
N LYS A 68 -12.96 2.58 -4.39
CA LYS A 68 -11.84 3.48 -4.10
C LYS A 68 -11.28 3.30 -2.70
N GLU A 69 -9.94 3.17 -2.61
CA GLU A 69 -9.22 3.04 -1.34
C GLU A 69 -8.81 4.40 -0.74
N SER A 70 -8.87 5.48 -1.53
CA SER A 70 -8.64 6.85 -1.06
C SER A 70 -9.41 7.87 -1.91
N GLY A 71 -9.21 9.16 -1.65
CA GLY A 71 -9.92 10.26 -2.33
C GLY A 71 -9.39 10.59 -3.72
N LYS A 72 -8.21 10.09 -4.12
CA LYS A 72 -7.54 10.42 -5.39
C LYS A 72 -6.61 9.30 -5.86
N ILE A 73 -6.11 9.40 -7.08
CA ILE A 73 -5.02 8.55 -7.57
C ILE A 73 -3.69 9.08 -7.03
N TRP A 74 -2.85 8.17 -6.54
CA TRP A 74 -1.53 8.49 -5.99
C TRP A 74 -0.38 8.07 -6.92
N ALA A 75 -0.65 7.16 -7.85
CA ALA A 75 0.29 6.75 -8.87
C ALA A 75 0.67 7.92 -9.80
N LYS A 76 1.91 7.95 -10.26
CA LYS A 76 2.41 8.92 -11.25
C LYS A 76 1.99 8.62 -12.68
N GLY A 77 1.74 7.35 -12.99
CA GLY A 77 1.34 6.92 -14.31
C GLY A 77 0.85 5.47 -14.33
N TYR A 78 0.28 5.08 -15.46
CA TYR A 78 -0.35 3.77 -15.61
C TYR A 78 0.00 3.12 -16.94
N ILE A 79 0.40 1.85 -16.90
CA ILE A 79 0.85 1.08 -18.08
C ILE A 79 -0.04 -0.16 -18.20
N VAL A 80 -0.70 -0.32 -19.33
CA VAL A 80 -1.54 -1.48 -19.63
C VAL A 80 -1.23 -2.05 -21.02
N ARG A 81 -1.56 -3.31 -21.23
CA ARG A 81 -1.53 -3.92 -22.56
C ARG A 81 -2.72 -3.46 -23.38
N GLU A 82 -3.91 -3.53 -22.81
CA GLU A 82 -5.16 -3.15 -23.44
C GLU A 82 -6.10 -2.51 -22.40
N ALA A 83 -6.62 -1.33 -22.73
CA ALA A 83 -7.65 -0.65 -21.94
C ALA A 83 -9.03 -0.95 -22.53
N CYS A 84 -9.95 -1.43 -21.68
CA CYS A 84 -11.33 -1.68 -22.10
C CYS A 84 -12.06 -0.36 -22.35
N THR A 85 -12.57 -0.19 -23.57
CA THR A 85 -13.34 1.01 -23.97
C THR A 85 -14.84 0.88 -23.70
N THR A 86 -15.32 -0.35 -23.49
CA THR A 86 -16.75 -0.63 -23.26
C THR A 86 -16.88 -1.58 -22.08
N PRO A 87 -16.79 -1.07 -20.84
CA PRO A 87 -16.90 -1.90 -19.65
C PRO A 87 -18.30 -2.51 -19.52
N SER A 88 -18.35 -3.72 -18.96
CA SER A 88 -19.59 -4.46 -18.76
C SER A 88 -19.73 -4.90 -17.30
N ASN A 89 -20.36 -4.05 -16.48
CA ASN A 89 -20.71 -4.34 -15.09
C ASN A 89 -21.82 -3.39 -14.64
N PHE A 90 -22.76 -3.88 -13.82
CA PHE A 90 -23.89 -3.06 -13.33
C PHE A 90 -23.45 -1.92 -12.40
N ARG A 91 -22.23 -1.97 -11.79
CA ARG A 91 -21.65 -0.91 -10.98
C ARG A 91 -20.75 0.04 -11.76
N SER A 92 -20.57 -0.17 -13.08
CA SER A 92 -19.69 0.69 -13.88
C SER A 92 -20.30 2.09 -14.01
N GLU A 93 -19.60 3.09 -13.53
CA GLU A 93 -19.96 4.52 -13.61
C GLU A 93 -19.22 5.19 -14.78
N GLU A 94 -17.95 4.80 -15.01
CA GLU A 94 -17.09 5.37 -16.03
C GLU A 94 -16.05 4.39 -16.57
N THR A 95 -15.35 4.80 -17.65
CA THR A 95 -14.23 4.02 -18.21
C THR A 95 -12.93 4.34 -17.52
N LEU A 96 -11.94 3.44 -17.63
CA LEU A 96 -10.58 3.69 -17.13
C LEU A 96 -9.96 4.97 -17.74
N ASP A 97 -10.14 5.21 -19.04
CA ASP A 97 -9.58 6.39 -19.72
C ASP A 97 -10.18 7.69 -19.18
N THR A 98 -11.51 7.73 -18.95
CA THR A 98 -12.19 8.88 -18.34
C THR A 98 -11.66 9.12 -16.92
N PHE A 99 -11.60 8.08 -16.10
CA PHE A 99 -11.12 8.17 -14.73
C PHE A 99 -9.66 8.70 -14.64
N LEU A 100 -8.77 8.22 -15.50
CA LEU A 100 -7.40 8.71 -15.56
C LEU A 100 -7.35 10.19 -15.98
N LYS A 101 -8.17 10.61 -16.97
CA LYS A 101 -8.25 12.01 -17.42
C LYS A 101 -8.74 12.94 -16.32
N GLU A 102 -9.81 12.58 -15.64
CA GLU A 102 -10.39 13.39 -14.55
C GLU A 102 -9.43 13.56 -13.37
N ASN A 103 -8.57 12.56 -13.15
CA ASN A 103 -7.56 12.59 -12.09
C ASN A 103 -6.17 13.11 -12.56
N GLY A 104 -6.03 13.57 -13.79
CA GLY A 104 -4.79 14.15 -14.31
C GLY A 104 -3.66 13.13 -14.51
N ILE A 105 -3.97 11.86 -14.70
CA ILE A 105 -2.99 10.77 -14.80
C ILE A 105 -2.65 10.47 -16.26
N ILE A 106 -1.34 10.38 -16.51
CA ILE A 106 -0.78 10.01 -17.82
C ILE A 106 -0.63 8.49 -17.87
N GLY A 107 -1.23 7.87 -18.86
CA GLY A 107 -1.13 6.43 -19.09
C GLY A 107 -0.66 6.07 -20.48
N ILE A 108 -0.32 4.79 -20.66
CA ILE A 108 0.08 4.22 -21.94
C ILE A 108 -0.54 2.83 -22.10
N GLU A 109 -1.14 2.58 -23.26
CA GLU A 109 -1.64 1.25 -23.66
C GLU A 109 -0.87 0.70 -24.87
N GLY A 110 -1.04 -0.58 -25.16
CA GLY A 110 -0.38 -1.27 -26.26
C GLY A 110 1.04 -1.77 -25.94
N ILE A 111 1.43 -1.71 -24.67
CA ILE A 111 2.73 -2.18 -24.18
C ILE A 111 2.71 -3.71 -23.98
N ASP A 112 3.77 -4.39 -24.38
CA ASP A 112 4.01 -5.76 -23.96
C ASP A 112 4.36 -5.80 -22.46
N THR A 113 3.33 -5.79 -21.63
CA THR A 113 3.46 -5.77 -20.15
C THR A 113 4.15 -7.03 -19.62
N ARG A 114 4.06 -8.17 -20.33
CA ARG A 114 4.79 -9.38 -19.97
C ARG A 114 6.31 -9.21 -20.18
N SER A 115 6.72 -8.65 -21.31
CA SER A 115 8.14 -8.35 -21.59
C SER A 115 8.67 -7.31 -20.60
N LEU A 116 7.92 -6.24 -20.33
CA LEU A 116 8.28 -5.22 -19.34
C LEU A 116 8.44 -5.83 -17.94
N THR A 117 7.51 -6.69 -17.51
CA THR A 117 7.60 -7.38 -16.22
C THR A 117 8.85 -8.25 -16.12
N ARG A 118 9.25 -8.95 -17.19
CA ARG A 118 10.50 -9.73 -17.21
C ARG A 118 11.73 -8.83 -17.03
N ILE A 119 11.78 -7.69 -17.72
CA ILE A 119 12.85 -6.69 -17.55
C ILE A 119 12.96 -6.26 -16.08
N LEU A 120 11.84 -5.90 -15.46
CA LEU A 120 11.79 -5.44 -14.06
C LEU A 120 12.18 -6.57 -13.08
N ARG A 121 11.82 -7.82 -13.34
CA ARG A 121 12.24 -8.96 -12.52
C ARG A 121 13.74 -9.25 -12.62
N GLU A 122 14.28 -9.15 -13.81
CA GLU A 122 15.70 -9.43 -14.08
C GLU A 122 16.62 -8.32 -13.58
N SER A 123 16.25 -7.06 -13.82
CA SER A 123 17.07 -5.88 -13.50
C SER A 123 16.73 -5.23 -12.14
N GLY A 124 15.59 -5.57 -11.55
CA GLY A 124 14.98 -4.85 -10.43
C GLY A 124 14.00 -3.76 -10.93
N VAL A 125 13.20 -3.22 -10.01
CA VAL A 125 12.40 -2.02 -10.31
C VAL A 125 13.31 -0.88 -10.70
N MET A 126 12.88 -0.04 -11.63
CA MET A 126 13.69 1.06 -12.11
C MET A 126 12.82 2.26 -12.46
N ASN A 127 13.44 3.42 -12.48
CA ASN A 127 12.76 4.64 -12.89
C ASN A 127 12.44 4.62 -14.39
N GLY A 128 11.37 5.33 -14.75
CA GLY A 128 10.97 5.53 -16.12
C GLY A 128 10.12 6.78 -16.27
N ALA A 129 9.82 7.12 -17.52
CA ALA A 129 8.90 8.19 -17.87
C ALA A 129 7.90 7.70 -18.91
N ILE A 130 6.65 8.19 -18.81
CA ILE A 130 5.67 8.12 -19.90
C ILE A 130 5.57 9.50 -20.49
N THR A 131 5.69 9.63 -21.82
CA THR A 131 5.57 10.90 -22.54
C THR A 131 4.68 10.78 -23.77
N THR A 132 3.89 11.81 -24.02
CA THR A 132 3.11 12.02 -25.25
C THR A 132 3.57 13.28 -26.01
N GLU A 133 4.61 13.98 -25.51
CA GLU A 133 5.00 15.31 -25.97
C GLU A 133 6.05 15.30 -27.08
N PHE A 134 6.76 14.18 -27.25
CA PHE A 134 7.79 14.05 -28.29
C PHE A 134 8.01 12.59 -28.70
N ASP A 135 8.59 12.40 -29.86
CA ASP A 135 9.06 11.10 -30.33
C ASP A 135 10.56 10.97 -30.04
N PRO A 136 10.97 10.03 -29.17
CA PRO A 136 12.38 9.87 -28.82
C PRO A 136 13.31 9.50 -29.98
N GLU A 137 12.77 8.98 -31.09
CA GLU A 137 13.57 8.62 -32.28
C GLU A 137 13.86 9.85 -33.18
N THR A 138 12.92 10.79 -33.25
CA THR A 138 13.03 11.97 -34.08
C THR A 138 13.49 13.22 -33.35
N GLU A 139 13.38 13.21 -31.98
CA GLU A 139 13.73 14.33 -31.09
C GLU A 139 14.73 13.88 -30.00
N PRO A 140 15.94 13.40 -30.38
CA PRO A 140 16.90 12.82 -29.43
C PRO A 140 17.44 13.85 -28.42
N GLU A 141 17.38 15.14 -28.68
CA GLU A 141 17.74 16.18 -27.72
C GLU A 141 16.78 16.25 -26.54
N LYS A 142 15.46 16.05 -26.76
CA LYS A 142 14.45 15.95 -25.65
C LYS A 142 14.65 14.71 -24.84
N LEU A 143 14.96 13.59 -25.48
CA LEU A 143 15.33 12.35 -24.78
C LEU A 143 16.57 12.55 -23.91
N ALA A 144 17.61 13.19 -24.45
CA ALA A 144 18.86 13.48 -23.74
C ALA A 144 18.63 14.38 -22.52
N ALA A 145 17.67 15.32 -22.59
CA ALA A 145 17.30 16.20 -21.49
C ALA A 145 16.48 15.45 -20.42
N LEU A 146 15.62 14.49 -20.81
CA LEU A 146 14.76 13.74 -19.88
C LEU A 146 15.51 12.62 -19.14
N MET A 147 16.51 11.99 -19.76
CA MET A 147 17.23 10.85 -19.17
C MET A 147 17.88 11.14 -17.79
N PRO A 148 18.54 12.28 -17.55
CA PRO A 148 19.06 12.61 -16.22
C PRO A 148 17.95 12.71 -15.17
N ILE A 149 16.77 13.25 -15.51
CA ILE A 149 15.63 13.39 -14.63
C ILE A 149 15.09 11.99 -14.24
N ILE A 150 14.95 11.10 -15.23
CA ILE A 150 14.55 9.71 -14.98
C ILE A 150 15.54 9.02 -14.01
N LYS A 151 16.85 9.14 -14.28
CA LYS A 151 17.87 8.46 -13.46
C LYS A 151 17.96 9.00 -12.03
N ALA A 152 17.73 10.30 -11.84
CA ALA A 152 17.82 10.96 -10.55
C ALA A 152 16.52 10.85 -9.72
N TYR A 153 15.43 10.36 -10.31
CA TYR A 153 14.15 10.28 -9.62
C TYR A 153 14.23 9.38 -8.38
N ALA A 154 13.71 9.86 -7.26
CA ALA A 154 13.57 9.12 -6.01
C ALA A 154 12.22 9.45 -5.36
N VAL A 155 11.61 8.45 -4.74
CA VAL A 155 10.41 8.64 -3.92
C VAL A 155 10.88 9.01 -2.51
N THR A 156 10.65 10.25 -2.09
CA THR A 156 11.02 10.78 -0.77
C THR A 156 9.84 11.51 -0.13
N GLY A 157 9.82 11.59 1.21
CA GLY A 157 8.77 12.27 1.96
C GLY A 157 7.36 11.69 1.69
N ALA A 158 7.30 10.40 1.38
CA ALA A 158 6.09 9.78 0.86
C ALA A 158 4.96 9.75 1.91
N VAL A 159 5.27 9.47 3.17
CA VAL A 159 4.27 9.45 4.26
C VAL A 159 3.69 10.84 4.49
N ASP A 160 4.52 11.87 4.53
CA ASP A 160 4.07 13.27 4.71
C ASP A 160 3.16 13.73 3.57
N ALA A 161 3.35 13.21 2.36
CA ALA A 161 2.54 13.56 1.20
C ALA A 161 1.16 12.91 1.18
N VAL A 162 0.98 11.77 1.88
CA VAL A 162 -0.26 10.97 1.82
C VAL A 162 -1.07 10.99 3.12
N THR A 163 -0.45 11.28 4.26
CA THR A 163 -1.13 11.32 5.56
C THR A 163 -2.21 12.41 5.62
N CYS A 164 -3.24 12.21 6.43
CA CYS A 164 -4.23 13.25 6.68
C CYS A 164 -3.60 14.44 7.43
N THR A 165 -4.16 15.64 7.22
CA THR A 165 -3.69 16.87 7.88
C THR A 165 -4.36 17.10 9.23
N GLU A 166 -5.55 16.53 9.42
CA GLU A 166 -6.36 16.69 10.63
C GLU A 166 -7.00 15.34 11.02
N PRO A 167 -7.27 15.13 12.32
CA PRO A 167 -7.96 13.93 12.78
C PRO A 167 -9.36 13.78 12.15
N GLN A 168 -9.70 12.56 11.75
CA GLN A 168 -10.99 12.22 11.16
C GLN A 168 -11.67 11.10 11.97
N CYS A 169 -12.94 11.29 12.35
CA CYS A 169 -13.69 10.33 13.14
C CYS A 169 -14.70 9.56 12.29
N PHE A 170 -14.75 8.25 12.47
CA PHE A 170 -15.67 7.33 11.80
C PHE A 170 -16.48 6.56 12.83
N ALA A 171 -17.81 6.57 12.65
CA ALA A 171 -18.73 5.83 13.50
C ALA A 171 -18.76 4.32 13.14
N PRO A 172 -19.13 3.44 14.08
CA PRO A 172 -19.42 2.04 13.77
C PRO A 172 -20.51 1.91 12.71
N THR A 173 -20.34 0.94 11.79
CA THR A 173 -21.36 0.62 10.76
C THR A 173 -22.11 -0.69 11.08
N ALA A 174 -21.59 -1.51 12.01
CA ALA A 174 -22.32 -2.65 12.56
C ALA A 174 -22.93 -2.30 13.91
N GLY A 175 -23.95 -3.06 14.33
CA GLY A 175 -24.60 -2.87 15.62
C GLY A 175 -23.61 -3.09 16.78
N VAL A 176 -23.48 -2.07 17.60
CA VAL A 176 -22.96 -2.20 18.96
C VAL A 176 -24.12 -2.72 19.81
N ALA A 177 -23.89 -3.68 20.71
CA ALA A 177 -24.94 -4.20 21.57
C ALA A 177 -25.56 -3.05 22.38
N GLU A 178 -26.89 -3.12 22.61
CA GLU A 178 -27.62 -2.07 23.32
C GLU A 178 -27.02 -1.87 24.73
N GLY A 179 -26.55 -0.65 25.02
CA GLY A 179 -25.90 -0.31 26.29
C GLY A 179 -24.39 -0.54 26.35
N GLU A 180 -23.76 -1.01 25.27
CA GLU A 180 -22.29 -1.08 25.16
C GLU A 180 -21.73 0.13 24.42
N GLU A 181 -20.64 0.71 24.93
CA GLU A 181 -19.86 1.69 24.17
C GLU A 181 -18.97 1.00 23.14
N PRO A 182 -18.89 1.53 21.91
CA PRO A 182 -18.00 1.00 20.89
C PRO A 182 -16.54 1.08 21.35
N LEU A 183 -15.72 0.10 20.98
CA LEU A 183 -14.28 0.21 21.16
C LEU A 183 -13.75 1.40 20.35
N HIS A 184 -12.90 2.20 20.96
CA HIS A 184 -12.28 3.35 20.31
C HIS A 184 -10.88 2.98 19.81
N ILE A 185 -10.68 2.95 18.50
CA ILE A 185 -9.41 2.65 17.88
C ILE A 185 -8.81 3.94 17.30
N ALA A 186 -7.61 4.29 17.76
CA ALA A 186 -6.79 5.28 17.09
C ALA A 186 -6.07 4.62 15.91
N LEU A 187 -6.13 5.22 14.73
CA LEU A 187 -5.47 4.73 13.52
C LEU A 187 -4.48 5.78 13.05
N LEU A 188 -3.19 5.44 13.08
CA LEU A 188 -2.13 6.31 12.55
C LEU A 188 -2.10 6.18 11.03
N ASP A 189 -2.38 7.29 10.34
CA ASP A 189 -2.46 7.36 8.89
C ASP A 189 -1.07 7.55 8.28
N LEU A 190 -0.52 6.45 7.80
CA LEU A 190 0.75 6.41 7.07
C LEU A 190 0.54 6.38 5.54
N GLY A 191 -0.71 6.51 5.10
CA GLY A 191 -1.21 6.29 3.75
C GLY A 191 -2.32 5.23 3.75
N CYS A 192 -3.29 5.43 4.63
CA CYS A 192 -4.31 4.45 4.98
C CYS A 192 -5.27 4.15 3.83
N LYS A 193 -5.46 2.88 3.51
CA LYS A 193 -6.59 2.44 2.70
C LYS A 193 -7.89 2.55 3.46
N LYS A 194 -8.93 3.07 2.80
CA LYS A 194 -10.28 3.17 3.38
C LYS A 194 -10.80 1.84 3.91
N ASN A 195 -10.40 0.72 3.29
CA ASN A 195 -10.91 -0.58 3.71
C ASN A 195 -10.41 -1.02 5.10
N ILE A 196 -9.27 -0.51 5.59
CA ILE A 196 -8.83 -0.73 6.98
C ILE A 196 -9.85 -0.13 7.95
N VAL A 197 -10.26 1.13 7.72
CA VAL A 197 -11.29 1.82 8.51
C VAL A 197 -12.62 1.09 8.41
N ARG A 198 -13.03 0.70 7.18
CA ARG A 198 -14.27 -0.07 6.94
C ARG A 198 -14.28 -1.39 7.72
N CYS A 199 -13.16 -2.13 7.75
CA CYS A 199 -13.03 -3.40 8.48
C CYS A 199 -13.22 -3.22 10.01
N LEU A 200 -12.69 -2.14 10.57
CA LEU A 200 -12.86 -1.81 11.99
C LEU A 200 -14.30 -1.34 12.30
N CYS A 201 -14.84 -0.42 11.48
CA CYS A 201 -16.20 0.08 11.67
C CYS A 201 -17.27 -1.02 11.51
N LYS A 202 -17.09 -1.95 10.58
CA LYS A 202 -17.96 -3.14 10.43
C LYS A 202 -17.94 -4.06 11.66
N ARG A 203 -16.88 -4.02 12.46
CA ARG A 203 -16.74 -4.79 13.72
C ARG A 203 -17.16 -4.00 14.95
N GLY A 204 -17.90 -2.90 14.77
CA GLY A 204 -18.47 -2.12 15.87
C GLY A 204 -17.48 -1.14 16.53
N CYS A 205 -16.38 -0.80 15.87
CA CYS A 205 -15.42 0.15 16.40
C CYS A 205 -15.73 1.58 15.95
N ARG A 206 -15.54 2.55 16.86
CA ARG A 206 -15.32 3.94 16.52
C ARG A 206 -13.85 4.10 16.17
N VAL A 207 -13.54 4.69 15.01
CA VAL A 207 -12.16 4.86 14.54
C VAL A 207 -11.85 6.34 14.45
N THR A 208 -10.73 6.77 15.06
CA THR A 208 -10.15 8.09 14.83
C THR A 208 -8.85 7.94 14.05
N VAL A 209 -8.88 8.38 12.80
CA VAL A 209 -7.71 8.44 11.91
C VAL A 209 -6.91 9.68 12.29
N LEU A 210 -5.62 9.50 12.55
CA LEU A 210 -4.70 10.51 13.05
C LEU A 210 -3.54 10.73 12.05
N PRO A 211 -3.01 11.96 11.92
CA PRO A 211 -1.80 12.22 11.14
C PRO A 211 -0.62 11.36 11.58
N ALA A 212 0.27 11.03 10.66
CA ALA A 212 1.51 10.27 10.93
C ALA A 212 2.42 10.95 11.97
N SER A 213 2.36 12.29 12.06
CA SER A 213 3.12 13.10 13.02
C SER A 213 2.58 13.06 14.45
N THR A 214 1.43 12.42 14.69
CA THR A 214 0.78 12.36 16.02
C THR A 214 1.76 11.90 17.10
N THR A 215 1.79 12.64 18.19
CA THR A 215 2.64 12.39 19.35
C THR A 215 1.96 11.47 20.38
N LEU A 216 2.76 10.91 21.31
CA LEU A 216 2.22 10.17 22.45
C LEU A 216 1.26 11.01 23.32
N ALA A 217 1.53 12.31 23.47
CA ALA A 217 0.69 13.20 24.27
C ALA A 217 -0.72 13.33 23.65
N GLU A 218 -0.80 13.50 22.33
CA GLU A 218 -2.07 13.57 21.59
C GLU A 218 -2.82 12.24 21.62
N LEU A 219 -2.11 11.11 21.46
CA LEU A 219 -2.72 9.79 21.60
C LEU A 219 -3.32 9.58 23.01
N LYS A 220 -2.58 9.96 24.07
CA LYS A 220 -3.06 9.88 25.45
C LYS A 220 -4.28 10.75 25.70
N ALA A 221 -4.31 11.97 25.13
CA ALA A 221 -5.47 12.86 25.24
C ALA A 221 -6.73 12.29 24.60
N LEU A 222 -6.57 11.51 23.52
CA LEU A 222 -7.65 10.81 22.84
C LEU A 222 -8.18 9.60 23.65
N ALA A 223 -7.34 9.01 24.52
CA ALA A 223 -7.62 7.81 25.34
C ALA A 223 -8.25 6.65 24.54
N PRO A 224 -7.62 6.16 23.47
CA PRO A 224 -8.18 5.05 22.70
C PRO A 224 -7.97 3.72 23.43
N ASP A 225 -8.82 2.74 23.11
CA ASP A 225 -8.70 1.37 23.60
C ASP A 225 -7.61 0.57 22.87
N GLY A 226 -7.26 0.92 21.63
CA GLY A 226 -6.25 0.27 20.81
C GLY A 226 -5.67 1.17 19.73
N LEU A 227 -4.50 0.77 19.20
CA LEU A 227 -3.74 1.48 18.18
C LEU A 227 -3.64 0.65 16.90
N MET A 228 -4.02 1.22 15.78
CA MET A 228 -3.83 0.65 14.44
C MET A 228 -2.76 1.47 13.70
N LEU A 229 -1.77 0.80 13.10
CA LEU A 229 -0.76 1.40 12.24
C LEU A 229 -1.05 0.99 10.80
N SER A 230 -1.39 1.95 9.95
CA SER A 230 -1.85 1.65 8.59
C SER A 230 -0.72 1.24 7.65
N ASN A 231 -1.09 0.84 6.44
CA ASN A 231 -0.20 0.76 5.29
C ASN A 231 0.28 2.14 4.86
N GLY A 232 1.25 2.18 3.93
CA GLY A 232 1.74 3.43 3.34
C GLY A 232 2.88 3.22 2.34
N PRO A 233 3.30 4.32 1.67
CA PRO A 233 4.34 4.32 0.65
C PRO A 233 5.75 4.58 1.20
N GLY A 234 6.74 4.44 0.31
CA GLY A 234 8.10 4.95 0.48
C GLY A 234 9.06 4.02 1.19
N ASP A 235 10.23 4.57 1.53
CA ASP A 235 11.23 3.89 2.35
C ASP A 235 10.86 4.03 3.83
N PRO A 236 10.67 2.92 4.57
CA PRO A 236 10.33 3.00 5.98
C PRO A 236 11.41 3.71 6.82
N ALA A 237 12.68 3.62 6.44
CA ALA A 237 13.80 4.20 7.18
C ALA A 237 13.85 5.74 7.14
N GLU A 238 13.16 6.39 6.17
CA GLU A 238 13.06 7.86 6.10
C GLU A 238 12.21 8.45 7.23
N ASN A 239 11.34 7.66 7.86
CA ASN A 239 10.31 8.11 8.81
C ASN A 239 10.81 8.15 10.26
N VAL A 240 11.98 8.74 10.51
CA VAL A 240 12.69 8.68 11.80
C VAL A 240 11.83 9.15 12.99
N GLN A 241 11.12 10.27 12.83
CA GLN A 241 10.28 10.81 13.91
C GLN A 241 9.04 9.93 14.14
N VAL A 242 8.42 9.41 13.07
CA VAL A 242 7.26 8.52 13.18
C VAL A 242 7.65 7.22 13.90
N ILE A 243 8.83 6.65 13.59
CA ILE A 243 9.38 5.46 14.26
C ILE A 243 9.56 5.72 15.77
N ALA A 244 10.10 6.89 16.15
CA ALA A 244 10.26 7.26 17.55
C ALA A 244 8.89 7.38 18.26
N ASN A 245 7.93 8.08 17.65
CA ASN A 245 6.58 8.22 18.19
C ASN A 245 5.88 6.86 18.36
N ILE A 246 5.99 5.96 17.37
CA ILE A 246 5.44 4.60 17.44
C ILE A 246 6.04 3.83 18.62
N ARG A 247 7.36 3.91 18.83
CA ARG A 247 8.03 3.27 19.97
C ARG A 247 7.44 3.75 21.28
N ASP A 248 7.35 5.08 21.46
CA ASP A 248 6.82 5.67 22.69
C ASP A 248 5.36 5.27 22.94
N MET A 249 4.54 5.18 21.88
CA MET A 249 3.17 4.72 21.96
C MET A 249 3.08 3.25 22.39
N LEU A 250 3.89 2.37 21.79
CA LEU A 250 3.90 0.94 22.09
C LEU A 250 4.44 0.64 23.50
N ASP A 251 5.40 1.44 24.00
CA ASP A 251 5.93 1.32 25.36
C ASP A 251 4.87 1.63 26.46
N THR A 252 3.71 2.18 26.11
CA THR A 252 2.56 2.33 27.02
C THR A 252 1.83 1.01 27.30
N GLY A 253 2.08 -0.04 26.50
CA GLY A 253 1.35 -1.32 26.58
C GLY A 253 0.01 -1.33 25.86
N ILE A 254 -0.36 -0.26 25.12
CA ILE A 254 -1.59 -0.22 24.33
C ILE A 254 -1.61 -1.37 23.33
N PRO A 255 -2.73 -2.13 23.20
CA PRO A 255 -2.85 -3.15 22.18
C PRO A 255 -2.72 -2.55 20.79
N ALA A 256 -1.83 -3.10 19.96
CA ALA A 256 -1.55 -2.54 18.65
C ALA A 256 -1.51 -3.60 17.53
N PHE A 257 -1.89 -3.15 16.32
CA PHE A 257 -1.80 -3.94 15.10
C PHE A 257 -1.26 -3.09 13.96
N GLY A 258 -0.19 -3.57 13.29
CA GLY A 258 0.45 -2.87 12.16
C GLY A 258 0.32 -3.63 10.84
N ILE A 259 0.01 -2.91 9.75
CA ILE A 259 -0.15 -3.44 8.40
C ILE A 259 0.88 -2.80 7.46
N CYS A 260 1.60 -3.62 6.70
CA CYS A 260 2.52 -3.23 5.62
C CYS A 260 3.57 -2.21 6.10
N LEU A 261 3.45 -0.92 5.81
CA LEU A 261 4.36 0.09 6.35
C LEU A 261 4.34 0.14 7.88
N GLY A 262 3.15 0.01 8.51
CA GLY A 262 3.01 -0.10 9.96
C GLY A 262 3.80 -1.27 10.56
N HIS A 263 3.88 -2.41 9.86
CA HIS A 263 4.75 -3.54 10.23
C HIS A 263 6.23 -3.14 10.17
N GLN A 264 6.65 -2.50 9.09
CA GLN A 264 8.05 -2.12 8.88
C GLN A 264 8.51 -1.07 9.90
N LEU A 265 7.69 -0.03 10.16
CA LEU A 265 8.02 1.00 11.15
C LEU A 265 8.05 0.45 12.58
N THR A 266 7.16 -0.49 12.91
CA THR A 266 7.17 -1.18 14.21
C THR A 266 8.46 -2.02 14.37
N ALA A 267 8.90 -2.71 13.33
CA ALA A 267 10.15 -3.47 13.36
C ALA A 267 11.36 -2.57 13.51
N LEU A 268 11.40 -1.41 12.84
CA LEU A 268 12.45 -0.40 13.03
C LEU A 268 12.42 0.19 14.45
N ALA A 269 11.23 0.46 15.01
CA ALA A 269 11.06 0.89 16.40
C ALA A 269 11.58 -0.16 17.39
N ALA A 270 11.48 -1.45 17.04
CA ALA A 270 12.02 -2.57 17.81
C ALA A 270 13.54 -2.76 17.68
N GLY A 271 14.20 -2.01 16.79
CA GLY A 271 15.64 -2.09 16.52
C GLY A 271 16.04 -3.03 15.39
N ALA A 272 15.07 -3.62 14.68
CA ALA A 272 15.32 -4.39 13.46
C ALA A 272 15.70 -3.48 12.29
N LYS A 273 16.08 -4.07 11.15
CA LYS A 273 16.41 -3.37 9.91
C LYS A 273 15.43 -3.77 8.81
N THR A 274 15.32 -2.91 7.80
CA THR A 274 14.60 -3.18 6.56
C THR A 274 15.55 -3.19 5.38
N CYS A 275 15.16 -3.88 4.30
CA CYS A 275 15.90 -3.87 3.03
C CYS A 275 14.95 -3.66 1.85
N LYS A 276 15.45 -3.00 0.80
CA LYS A 276 14.72 -2.87 -0.46
C LYS A 276 14.78 -4.20 -1.22
N LEU A 277 13.61 -4.72 -1.59
CA LEU A 277 13.50 -5.92 -2.42
C LEU A 277 13.79 -5.58 -3.89
N LYS A 278 14.31 -6.54 -4.63
CA LYS A 278 14.69 -6.34 -6.03
C LYS A 278 13.52 -5.83 -6.90
N TYR A 279 12.32 -6.38 -6.70
CA TYR A 279 11.11 -5.95 -7.43
C TYR A 279 9.87 -5.88 -6.54
N GLY A 280 9.99 -6.24 -5.26
CA GLY A 280 8.89 -6.21 -4.28
C GLY A 280 7.85 -7.31 -4.51
N HIS A 281 6.87 -7.35 -3.61
CA HIS A 281 5.69 -8.22 -3.73
C HIS A 281 4.47 -7.36 -4.03
N ARG A 282 3.84 -7.56 -5.21
CA ARG A 282 2.63 -6.81 -5.62
C ARG A 282 1.68 -7.75 -6.34
N GLY A 283 0.49 -7.90 -5.76
CA GLY A 283 -0.58 -8.76 -6.29
C GLY A 283 -1.39 -9.43 -5.19
N ALA A 284 -2.46 -10.10 -5.59
CA ALA A 284 -3.41 -10.74 -4.69
C ALA A 284 -3.21 -12.28 -4.59
N ASN A 285 -2.01 -12.77 -4.91
CA ASN A 285 -1.70 -14.20 -5.01
C ASN A 285 -0.41 -14.59 -4.29
N GLN A 286 -0.03 -13.84 -3.25
CA GLN A 286 1.20 -14.07 -2.49
C GLN A 286 0.96 -15.11 -1.38
N PRO A 287 1.66 -16.27 -1.39
CA PRO A 287 1.48 -17.28 -0.38
C PRO A 287 2.30 -16.95 0.88
N VAL A 288 1.63 -16.91 2.02
CA VAL A 288 2.23 -16.61 3.32
C VAL A 288 1.96 -17.75 4.29
N THR A 289 2.99 -18.30 4.90
CA THR A 289 2.91 -19.42 5.83
C THR A 289 3.01 -18.95 7.27
N SER A 290 2.09 -19.43 8.11
CA SER A 290 2.16 -19.32 9.57
C SER A 290 2.70 -20.61 10.16
N PRO A 291 3.91 -20.64 10.75
CA PRO A 291 4.45 -21.83 11.42
C PRO A 291 3.56 -22.31 12.57
N ALA A 292 3.05 -21.38 13.39
CA ALA A 292 2.21 -21.69 14.53
C ALA A 292 0.88 -22.37 14.14
N LYS A 293 0.30 -21.96 12.99
CA LYS A 293 -0.96 -22.54 12.47
C LYS A 293 -0.72 -23.71 11.52
N GLN A 294 0.52 -23.98 11.12
CA GLN A 294 0.88 -24.97 10.10
C GLN A 294 0.06 -24.82 8.81
N ARG A 295 -0.19 -23.56 8.40
CA ARG A 295 -1.06 -23.24 7.28
C ARG A 295 -0.48 -22.12 6.42
N THR A 296 -0.64 -22.26 5.10
CA THR A 296 -0.37 -21.21 4.12
C THR A 296 -1.66 -20.52 3.73
N PHE A 297 -1.64 -19.19 3.74
CA PHE A 297 -2.72 -18.30 3.32
C PHE A 297 -2.33 -17.65 2.00
N ILE A 298 -3.29 -17.38 1.15
CA ILE A 298 -3.08 -16.51 -0.01
C ILE A 298 -3.41 -15.08 0.41
N THR A 299 -2.50 -14.15 0.12
CA THR A 299 -2.58 -12.77 0.60
C THR A 299 -2.45 -11.76 -0.53
N SER A 300 -3.01 -10.57 -0.28
CA SER A 300 -2.77 -9.38 -1.11
C SER A 300 -1.57 -8.64 -0.57
N GLN A 301 -0.65 -8.21 -1.45
CA GLN A 301 0.55 -7.48 -1.08
C GLN A 301 0.85 -6.34 -2.04
N ASN A 302 1.44 -5.27 -1.51
CA ASN A 302 1.98 -4.15 -2.26
C ASN A 302 3.10 -3.48 -1.46
N HIS A 303 4.31 -4.02 -1.54
CA HIS A 303 5.47 -3.44 -0.85
C HIS A 303 6.77 -3.66 -1.62
N GLY A 304 7.69 -2.69 -1.50
CA GLY A 304 9.03 -2.74 -2.08
C GLY A 304 10.13 -2.98 -1.06
N TYR A 305 9.80 -2.96 0.24
CA TYR A 305 10.73 -3.20 1.35
C TYR A 305 10.24 -4.36 2.20
N ALA A 306 11.17 -5.03 2.88
CA ALA A 306 10.87 -6.11 3.82
C ALA A 306 11.69 -5.95 5.11
N VAL A 307 11.15 -6.48 6.21
CA VAL A 307 11.88 -6.58 7.49
C VAL A 307 12.91 -7.69 7.41
N MET A 308 14.13 -7.42 7.82
CA MET A 308 15.21 -8.40 7.97
C MET A 308 15.03 -9.11 9.31
N ALA A 309 14.37 -10.27 9.31
CA ALA A 309 13.99 -11.00 10.53
C ALA A 309 15.19 -11.38 11.40
N ASP A 310 16.36 -11.64 10.81
CA ASP A 310 17.62 -11.95 11.48
C ASP A 310 18.20 -10.77 12.28
N THR A 311 17.70 -9.56 12.05
CA THR A 311 18.10 -8.35 12.80
C THR A 311 17.15 -8.01 13.94
N LEU A 312 15.98 -8.69 14.04
CA LEU A 312 15.03 -8.50 15.13
C LEU A 312 15.56 -9.20 16.40
N PRO A 313 15.73 -8.47 17.53
CA PRO A 313 16.18 -9.12 18.76
C PRO A 313 15.13 -10.15 19.25
N GLU A 314 15.55 -11.39 19.52
CA GLU A 314 14.66 -12.48 19.97
C GLU A 314 13.89 -12.14 21.25
N SER A 315 14.47 -11.32 22.13
CA SER A 315 13.81 -10.84 23.36
C SER A 315 12.69 -9.83 23.09
N VAL A 316 12.62 -9.25 21.88
CA VAL A 316 11.65 -8.20 21.52
C VAL A 316 10.50 -8.76 20.69
N GLY A 317 10.78 -9.72 19.81
CA GLY A 317 9.74 -10.29 18.94
C GLY A 317 10.21 -11.50 18.17
N GLN A 318 9.26 -12.19 17.57
CA GLN A 318 9.51 -13.37 16.74
C GLN A 318 8.71 -13.30 15.44
N MET A 319 9.29 -13.82 14.35
CA MET A 319 8.62 -13.94 13.06
C MET A 319 7.43 -14.90 13.17
N SER A 320 6.23 -14.40 12.89
CA SER A 320 4.97 -15.17 12.97
C SER A 320 4.44 -15.61 11.61
N TYR A 321 4.93 -14.96 10.54
CA TYR A 321 4.58 -15.28 9.14
C TYR A 321 5.80 -15.10 8.24
N PHE A 322 5.94 -15.95 7.22
CA PHE A 322 6.95 -15.81 6.17
C PHE A 322 6.36 -16.08 4.77
N ASN A 323 6.91 -15.46 3.75
CA ASN A 323 6.53 -15.71 2.34
C ASN A 323 7.01 -17.09 1.92
N ALA A 324 6.11 -17.91 1.41
CA ALA A 324 6.43 -19.29 1.01
C ALA A 324 7.31 -19.38 -0.25
N ASN A 325 7.44 -18.29 -1.04
CA ASN A 325 8.26 -18.29 -2.25
C ASN A 325 9.74 -17.97 -1.97
N ASP A 326 10.02 -17.03 -1.07
CA ASP A 326 11.38 -16.50 -0.87
C ASP A 326 11.81 -16.38 0.61
N GLY A 327 10.92 -16.72 1.56
CA GLY A 327 11.23 -16.75 2.98
C GLY A 327 11.27 -15.37 3.65
N THR A 328 10.90 -14.28 2.94
CA THR A 328 10.83 -12.93 3.53
C THR A 328 9.90 -12.88 4.73
N CYS A 329 10.20 -12.01 5.70
CA CYS A 329 9.38 -11.79 6.89
C CYS A 329 8.05 -11.15 6.50
N GLU A 330 6.96 -11.84 6.82
CA GLU A 330 5.59 -11.40 6.51
C GLU A 330 4.76 -11.07 7.75
N GLY A 331 5.35 -11.17 8.92
CA GLY A 331 4.71 -10.77 10.17
C GLY A 331 5.56 -11.06 11.40
N VAL A 332 5.31 -10.26 12.44
CA VAL A 332 6.01 -10.35 13.72
C VAL A 332 4.99 -10.30 14.86
N ASP A 333 5.14 -11.20 15.83
CA ASP A 333 4.50 -11.13 17.15
C ASP A 333 5.52 -10.57 18.14
N TYR A 334 5.22 -9.42 18.77
CA TYR A 334 6.12 -8.76 19.70
C TYR A 334 5.95 -9.31 21.11
N LEU A 335 7.06 -9.62 21.77
CA LEU A 335 7.08 -10.11 23.15
C LEU A 335 7.15 -8.95 24.16
N LYS A 336 7.81 -7.85 23.74
CA LYS A 336 7.95 -6.63 24.55
C LYS A 336 6.66 -5.82 24.65
N TRP A 337 5.84 -5.84 23.59
CA TRP A 337 4.65 -5.01 23.45
C TRP A 337 3.40 -5.88 23.23
N ASN A 338 2.25 -5.40 23.65
CA ASN A 338 0.96 -6.00 23.24
C ASN A 338 0.67 -5.69 21.78
N CYS A 339 1.52 -6.16 20.88
CA CYS A 339 1.52 -5.80 19.47
C CYS A 339 1.81 -7.02 18.59
N PHE A 340 1.14 -7.08 17.45
CA PHE A 340 1.53 -7.93 16.33
C PHE A 340 1.38 -7.17 15.00
N THR A 341 2.13 -7.59 13.99
CA THR A 341 2.14 -6.89 12.71
C THR A 341 2.21 -7.87 11.56
N VAL A 342 1.70 -7.46 10.39
CA VAL A 342 1.80 -8.23 9.14
C VAL A 342 2.22 -7.35 7.97
N GLN A 343 3.02 -7.92 7.06
CA GLN A 343 3.47 -7.23 5.85
C GLN A 343 2.41 -7.18 4.76
N PHE A 344 1.55 -8.20 4.70
CA PHE A 344 0.45 -8.31 3.76
C PHE A 344 -0.78 -7.51 4.20
N HIS A 345 -1.80 -7.45 3.33
CA HIS A 345 -3.01 -6.67 3.52
C HIS A 345 -4.22 -7.55 3.87
N PRO A 346 -4.55 -7.74 5.16
CA PRO A 346 -5.71 -8.53 5.58
C PRO A 346 -7.06 -7.86 5.27
N GLU A 347 -7.06 -6.54 5.05
CA GLU A 347 -8.22 -5.76 4.63
C GLU A 347 -8.58 -5.95 3.16
N ALA A 348 -7.76 -6.64 2.38
CA ALA A 348 -7.77 -6.72 0.93
C ALA A 348 -9.18 -6.60 0.30
N ASN A 349 -9.44 -5.46 -0.31
CA ASN A 349 -10.56 -5.25 -1.21
C ASN A 349 -10.11 -5.64 -2.63
N GLY A 350 -10.90 -6.40 -3.38
CA GLY A 350 -10.46 -6.97 -4.65
C GLY A 350 -9.44 -8.11 -4.56
N GLY A 351 -9.22 -8.69 -3.36
CA GLY A 351 -8.28 -9.78 -3.09
C GLY A 351 -8.83 -10.86 -2.15
N PRO A 352 -8.00 -11.88 -1.79
CA PRO A 352 -8.40 -12.95 -0.89
C PRO A 352 -8.66 -12.43 0.53
N LYS A 353 -9.71 -12.97 1.17
CA LYS A 353 -10.12 -12.62 2.54
C LYS A 353 -9.65 -13.61 3.60
N ASP A 354 -8.71 -14.49 3.25
CA ASP A 354 -8.23 -15.58 4.10
C ASP A 354 -7.64 -15.11 5.43
N THR A 355 -7.19 -13.85 5.51
CA THR A 355 -6.50 -13.31 6.68
C THR A 355 -7.29 -12.22 7.43
N GLU A 356 -8.54 -11.97 7.04
CA GLU A 356 -9.40 -10.95 7.67
C GLU A 356 -9.63 -11.19 9.17
N PHE A 357 -9.50 -12.45 9.66
CA PHE A 357 -9.56 -12.81 11.07
C PHE A 357 -8.50 -12.10 11.95
N LEU A 358 -7.49 -11.49 11.37
CA LEU A 358 -6.48 -10.73 12.11
C LEU A 358 -7.06 -9.46 12.75
N PHE A 359 -8.07 -8.85 12.15
CA PHE A 359 -8.82 -7.78 12.80
C PHE A 359 -9.55 -8.30 14.07
N ASP A 360 -10.11 -9.51 14.03
CA ASP A 360 -10.77 -10.10 15.18
C ASP A 360 -9.76 -10.43 16.29
N ARG A 361 -8.57 -10.93 15.92
CA ARG A 361 -7.44 -11.11 16.85
C ARG A 361 -7.08 -9.79 17.53
N PHE A 362 -6.92 -8.71 16.78
CA PHE A 362 -6.63 -7.39 17.32
C PHE A 362 -7.68 -6.93 18.32
N LEU A 363 -8.96 -6.98 17.94
CA LEU A 363 -10.05 -6.54 18.80
C LEU A 363 -10.20 -7.41 20.06
N ASN A 364 -9.86 -8.70 19.99
CA ASN A 364 -9.83 -9.57 21.17
C ASN A 364 -8.73 -9.15 22.15
N ASN A 365 -7.53 -8.75 21.63
CA ASN A 365 -6.47 -8.21 22.48
C ASN A 365 -6.89 -6.89 23.14
N VAL A 366 -7.57 -6.01 22.38
CA VAL A 366 -8.11 -4.74 22.91
C VAL A 366 -9.13 -4.99 24.02
N LYS A 367 -10.07 -5.93 23.81
CA LYS A 367 -11.09 -6.29 24.83
C LYS A 367 -10.45 -6.89 26.07
N ALA A 368 -9.42 -7.72 25.94
CA ALA A 368 -8.71 -8.31 27.06
C ALA A 368 -8.02 -7.22 27.91
N ALA A 369 -7.24 -6.34 27.28
CA ALA A 369 -6.56 -5.24 27.97
C ALA A 369 -7.54 -4.28 28.67
N LYS A 370 -8.68 -3.98 28.03
CA LYS A 370 -9.74 -3.12 28.63
C LYS A 370 -10.38 -3.75 29.88
N LYS A 371 -10.47 -5.10 29.95
CA LYS A 371 -10.97 -5.80 31.13
C LYS A 371 -9.97 -5.80 32.28
N GLU A 372 -8.67 -5.91 31.98
CA GLU A 372 -7.59 -5.89 32.98
C GLU A 372 -7.40 -4.51 33.60
N ALA A 373 -7.74 -3.43 32.88
CA ALA A 373 -7.64 -2.05 33.34
C ALA A 373 -8.85 -1.60 34.21
N ARG A 374 -9.94 -2.37 34.27
CA ARG A 374 -11.12 -2.13 35.12
C ARG A 374 -11.00 -2.86 36.45
#